data_778a6e509f2848bbe98b04f9b255d7d5
#
_entry.id   778a6e509f2848bbe98b04f9b255d7d5
#
_cell.length_a   1.000
_cell.length_b   1.000
_cell.length_c   1.000
_cell.angle_alpha   90.00
_cell.angle_beta   90.00
_cell.angle_gamma   90.00
#
_symmetry.space_group_name_H-M   'P 1'
#
loop_
_entity.id
_entity.type
_entity.pdbx_description
1 polymer ?
#
loop_
_entity_poly.entity_id
_entity_poly.type
_entity_poly.pdbx_seq_one_letter_code
_entity_poly.pdbx_strand_id
1 'polypeptide(L)'
;AKKVKGNVIAVDSLLRGNAGNDEKKVEGNAQDTTKMDSLQLAIYHHNKAIDDSIRADSIMKSRSNGINSPVTYSAQDSLVYDASTGTAYLYGGSKVDYENMKLASDKVFMNLDSSLVRATGTPDSTEEGGIKGKPLFTMGKDEYKSDTMAFNFKSKKGLIKGVYTAQQDGFLSGEVGKRDSTGVIYLQHGRYTTCDDPHPDFYIALSRAKVRPGKDVVFGPAYLVVADIPLPLAIPYGFFPFSKKYSSGFIMPNYGDESNRGFYLRDGGYYFAISDKWDLKLLGEIYTKGPWGLSAASNY
;
A
#
# COMPACT_ATOMS: atom_id res chain seq x y z
N ALA A 1 -35.74 -7.89 -14.16
CA ALA A 1 -34.34 -7.84 -13.75
C ALA A 1 -33.83 -9.27 -13.51
N LYS A 2 -33.05 -9.83 -14.43
CA LYS A 2 -32.43 -11.14 -14.26
C LYS A 2 -31.16 -10.95 -13.43
N LYS A 3 -31.12 -11.53 -12.21
CA LYS A 3 -29.91 -11.67 -11.40
C LYS A 3 -28.91 -12.56 -12.15
N VAL A 4 -27.87 -11.99 -12.68
CA VAL A 4 -26.71 -12.74 -13.18
C VAL A 4 -25.78 -12.95 -12.00
N LYS A 5 -25.64 -14.17 -11.49
CA LYS A 5 -24.60 -14.56 -10.54
C LYS A 5 -23.26 -14.33 -11.25
N GLY A 6 -22.45 -13.40 -10.70
CA GLY A 6 -21.18 -13.01 -11.26
C GLY A 6 -20.20 -14.18 -11.32
N ASN A 7 -19.89 -14.62 -12.51
CA ASN A 7 -18.72 -15.46 -12.76
C ASN A 7 -17.47 -14.59 -12.82
N VAL A 8 -16.40 -15.06 -12.21
CA VAL A 8 -15.07 -14.45 -12.31
C VAL A 8 -14.68 -14.44 -13.79
N ILE A 9 -14.57 -13.26 -14.37
CA ILE A 9 -14.09 -13.08 -15.74
C ILE A 9 -12.70 -12.48 -15.66
N ALA A 10 -11.71 -13.25 -16.08
CA ALA A 10 -10.38 -12.71 -16.33
C ALA A 10 -10.43 -11.86 -17.60
N VAL A 11 -10.12 -10.58 -17.52
CA VAL A 11 -10.15 -9.63 -18.67
C VAL A 11 -9.24 -10.11 -19.79
N ASP A 12 -8.19 -10.81 -19.43
CA ASP A 12 -7.22 -11.36 -20.39
C ASP A 12 -7.81 -12.44 -21.32
N SER A 13 -8.91 -13.10 -20.92
CA SER A 13 -9.57 -14.11 -21.77
C SER A 13 -10.54 -13.48 -22.78
N LEU A 14 -10.97 -12.24 -22.56
CA LEU A 14 -11.83 -11.51 -23.51
C LEU A 14 -10.99 -10.68 -24.50
N LEU A 15 -9.78 -10.27 -24.12
CA LEU A 15 -8.83 -9.53 -24.99
C LEU A 15 -7.83 -10.46 -25.69
N ARG A 16 -7.61 -11.66 -25.16
CA ARG A 16 -6.91 -12.77 -25.83
C ARG A 16 -7.96 -13.68 -26.44
N GLY A 17 -8.48 -13.29 -27.57
CA GLY A 17 -8.99 -14.30 -28.48
C GLY A 17 -7.87 -15.30 -28.73
N ASN A 18 -7.95 -16.48 -28.05
CA ASN A 18 -7.13 -17.67 -28.29
C ASN A 18 -5.59 -17.49 -28.39
N ALA A 19 -4.95 -17.07 -27.31
CA ALA A 19 -3.54 -17.35 -27.08
C ALA A 19 -3.41 -18.28 -25.84
N GLY A 20 -4.09 -19.41 -25.89
CA GLY A 20 -3.84 -20.55 -25.03
C GLY A 20 -2.52 -21.17 -25.39
N ASN A 21 -1.75 -21.54 -24.38
CA ASN A 21 -0.56 -22.36 -24.43
C ASN A 21 -0.60 -23.40 -25.55
N ASP A 22 0.03 -23.11 -26.63
CA ASP A 22 0.63 -24.08 -27.51
C ASP A 22 1.86 -23.40 -28.13
N GLU A 23 3.00 -23.50 -27.46
CA GLU A 23 4.28 -23.64 -28.15
C GLU A 23 4.30 -24.99 -28.89
N LYS A 24 3.27 -25.28 -29.62
CA LYS A 24 3.36 -26.13 -30.79
C LYS A 24 3.65 -25.20 -31.95
N LYS A 25 4.92 -25.26 -32.40
CA LYS A 25 5.36 -24.94 -33.74
C LYS A 25 4.17 -25.09 -34.69
N VAL A 26 3.44 -23.99 -34.92
CA VAL A 26 2.59 -23.88 -36.08
C VAL A 26 3.55 -23.73 -37.24
N GLU A 27 4.00 -24.85 -37.75
CA GLU A 27 4.42 -24.92 -39.15
C GLU A 27 3.23 -24.39 -39.93
N GLY A 28 3.33 -23.10 -40.31
CA GLY A 28 2.37 -22.50 -41.19
C GLY A 28 2.25 -23.40 -42.40
N ASN A 29 1.09 -23.95 -42.64
CA ASN A 29 0.71 -24.49 -43.93
C ASN A 29 0.96 -23.37 -44.93
N ALA A 30 2.16 -23.38 -45.51
CA ALA A 30 2.48 -22.57 -46.67
C ALA A 30 1.53 -23.05 -47.77
N GLN A 31 0.41 -22.34 -47.90
CA GLN A 31 -0.51 -22.60 -48.99
C GLN A 31 0.30 -22.49 -50.28
N ASP A 32 0.34 -23.56 -51.04
CA ASP A 32 1.13 -23.66 -52.29
C ASP A 32 0.58 -22.61 -53.30
N THR A 33 1.26 -21.47 -53.36
CA THR A 33 0.84 -20.33 -54.19
C THR A 33 1.13 -20.57 -55.68
N THR A 34 1.81 -21.69 -56.03
CA THR A 34 2.20 -22.02 -57.41
C THR A 34 1.02 -22.46 -58.31
N LYS A 35 -0.17 -22.74 -57.72
CA LYS A 35 -1.39 -23.16 -58.46
C LYS A 35 -2.52 -22.14 -58.40
N MET A 36 -2.24 -20.93 -57.89
CA MET A 36 -3.26 -19.87 -57.82
C MET A 36 -3.31 -19.02 -59.09
N ASP A 37 -4.51 -18.74 -59.52
CA ASP A 37 -4.76 -17.76 -60.58
C ASP A 37 -4.37 -16.34 -60.11
N SER A 38 -4.07 -15.45 -61.04
CA SER A 38 -3.55 -14.12 -60.75
C SER A 38 -4.50 -13.32 -59.80
N LEU A 39 -5.81 -13.54 -59.93
CA LEU A 39 -6.82 -12.90 -59.01
C LEU A 39 -6.76 -13.51 -57.63
N GLN A 40 -6.64 -14.81 -57.48
CA GLN A 40 -6.51 -15.53 -56.21
C GLN A 40 -5.21 -15.14 -55.51
N LEU A 41 -4.14 -14.98 -56.23
CA LEU A 41 -2.87 -14.52 -55.68
C LEU A 41 -2.95 -13.09 -55.13
N ALA A 42 -3.61 -12.20 -55.86
CA ALA A 42 -3.83 -10.81 -55.40
C ALA A 42 -4.68 -10.75 -54.11
N ILE A 43 -5.73 -11.56 -54.03
CA ILE A 43 -6.57 -11.68 -52.83
C ILE A 43 -5.77 -12.25 -51.66
N TYR A 44 -4.95 -13.27 -51.91
CA TYR A 44 -4.11 -13.83 -50.88
C TYR A 44 -3.10 -12.82 -50.30
N HIS A 45 -2.41 -12.06 -51.18
CA HIS A 45 -1.49 -11.03 -50.74
C HIS A 45 -2.20 -9.88 -49.97
N HIS A 46 -3.40 -9.50 -50.40
CA HIS A 46 -4.18 -8.49 -49.74
C HIS A 46 -4.64 -8.92 -48.35
N ASN A 47 -5.15 -10.15 -48.23
CA ASN A 47 -5.57 -10.71 -46.94
C ASN A 47 -4.36 -10.90 -45.98
N LYS A 48 -3.21 -11.37 -46.50
CA LYS A 48 -1.99 -11.48 -45.72
C LYS A 48 -1.50 -10.13 -45.22
N ALA A 49 -1.56 -9.08 -46.03
CA ALA A 49 -1.19 -7.72 -45.60
C ALA A 49 -2.12 -7.19 -44.50
N ILE A 50 -3.44 -7.52 -44.58
CA ILE A 50 -4.41 -7.18 -43.51
C ILE A 50 -4.08 -7.93 -42.23
N ASP A 51 -3.81 -9.26 -42.30
CA ASP A 51 -3.46 -10.07 -41.13
C ASP A 51 -2.15 -9.62 -40.46
N ASP A 52 -1.14 -9.26 -41.26
CA ASP A 52 0.13 -8.73 -40.76
C ASP A 52 -0.06 -7.34 -40.12
N SER A 53 -0.95 -6.51 -40.67
CA SER A 53 -1.33 -5.21 -40.09
C SER A 53 -2.05 -5.37 -38.75
N ILE A 54 -3.03 -6.28 -38.68
CA ILE A 54 -3.77 -6.59 -37.43
C ILE A 54 -2.83 -7.15 -36.36
N ARG A 55 -1.87 -8.01 -36.76
CA ARG A 55 -0.84 -8.54 -35.83
C ARG A 55 0.08 -7.43 -35.33
N ALA A 56 0.53 -6.54 -36.22
CA ALA A 56 1.37 -5.40 -35.84
C ALA A 56 0.66 -4.45 -34.86
N ASP A 57 -0.62 -4.14 -35.12
CA ASP A 57 -1.45 -3.33 -34.21
C ASP A 57 -1.69 -4.01 -32.87
N SER A 58 -1.91 -5.32 -32.86
CA SER A 58 -2.06 -6.11 -31.63
C SER A 58 -0.78 -6.13 -30.79
N ILE A 59 0.39 -6.27 -31.46
CA ILE A 59 1.71 -6.20 -30.79
C ILE A 59 2.01 -4.80 -30.28
N MET A 60 1.67 -3.75 -31.03
CA MET A 60 1.79 -2.36 -30.58
C MET A 60 0.87 -2.05 -29.39
N LYS A 61 -0.38 -2.47 -29.42
CA LYS A 61 -1.31 -2.33 -28.30
C LYS A 61 -0.85 -3.10 -27.07
N SER A 62 -0.34 -4.32 -27.21
CA SER A 62 0.19 -5.10 -26.09
C SER A 62 1.47 -4.48 -25.48
N ARG A 63 2.27 -3.79 -26.28
CA ARG A 63 3.46 -3.04 -25.80
C ARG A 63 3.12 -1.69 -25.17
N SER A 64 1.99 -1.07 -25.51
CA SER A 64 1.55 0.21 -24.94
C SER A 64 0.80 0.07 -23.62
N ASN A 65 0.18 -1.07 -23.36
CA ASN A 65 -0.49 -1.35 -22.09
C ASN A 65 0.54 -1.89 -21.08
N GLY A 66 1.15 -0.97 -20.32
CA GLY A 66 2.20 -1.27 -19.35
C GLY A 66 1.74 -2.00 -18.08
N ILE A 67 0.79 -2.92 -18.18
CA ILE A 67 0.38 -3.88 -17.16
C ILE A 67 1.03 -5.20 -17.54
N ASN A 68 1.99 -5.66 -16.72
CA ASN A 68 2.79 -6.85 -17.02
C ASN A 68 2.10 -8.17 -16.62
N SER A 69 1.00 -8.09 -15.88
CA SER A 69 0.25 -9.23 -15.36
C SER A 69 -1.25 -9.03 -15.55
N PRO A 70 -2.04 -10.11 -15.67
CA PRO A 70 -3.49 -10.00 -15.77
C PRO A 70 -4.07 -9.42 -14.47
N VAL A 71 -5.06 -8.53 -14.63
CA VAL A 71 -5.85 -8.01 -13.52
C VAL A 71 -7.12 -8.85 -13.44
N THR A 72 -7.31 -9.55 -12.31
CA THR A 72 -8.56 -10.25 -12.03
C THR A 72 -9.46 -9.36 -11.17
N TYR A 73 -10.73 -9.29 -11.52
CA TYR A 73 -11.71 -8.53 -10.76
C TYR A 73 -13.05 -9.27 -10.64
N SER A 74 -13.72 -9.08 -9.53
CA SER A 74 -15.04 -9.64 -9.26
C SER A 74 -15.89 -8.67 -8.46
N ALA A 75 -17.20 -8.75 -8.61
CA ALA A 75 -18.18 -7.99 -7.85
C ALA A 75 -19.35 -8.91 -7.47
N GLN A 76 -19.97 -8.67 -6.30
CA GLN A 76 -21.10 -9.50 -5.86
C GLN A 76 -22.42 -9.01 -6.45
N ASP A 77 -22.64 -7.69 -6.57
CA ASP A 77 -23.90 -7.13 -7.03
C ASP A 77 -23.90 -6.91 -8.55
N SER A 78 -23.05 -6.02 -9.04
CA SER A 78 -23.03 -5.69 -10.46
C SER A 78 -21.64 -5.29 -10.95
N LEU A 79 -21.41 -5.57 -12.23
CA LEU A 79 -20.24 -5.15 -12.98
C LEU A 79 -20.71 -4.50 -14.26
N VAL A 80 -20.31 -3.25 -14.46
CA VAL A 80 -20.63 -2.48 -15.68
C VAL A 80 -19.31 -2.10 -16.34
N TYR A 81 -19.17 -2.46 -17.60
CA TYR A 81 -18.00 -2.08 -18.40
C TYR A 81 -18.43 -1.10 -19.50
N ASP A 82 -17.84 0.09 -19.49
CA ASP A 82 -18.00 1.08 -20.53
C ASP A 82 -16.82 1.00 -21.50
N ALA A 83 -17.08 0.44 -22.66
CA ALA A 83 -16.08 0.24 -23.71
C ALA A 83 -15.60 1.56 -24.33
N SER A 84 -16.40 2.64 -24.27
CA SER A 84 -16.04 3.93 -24.84
C SER A 84 -14.97 4.66 -24.04
N THR A 85 -14.98 4.48 -22.70
CA THR A 85 -14.04 5.10 -21.77
C THR A 85 -13.00 4.11 -21.20
N GLY A 86 -13.08 2.83 -21.58
CA GLY A 86 -12.24 1.78 -21.04
C GLY A 86 -12.37 1.60 -19.53
N THR A 87 -13.56 1.91 -18.95
CA THR A 87 -13.77 1.97 -17.51
C THR A 87 -14.69 0.84 -17.05
N ALA A 88 -14.26 0.11 -16.03
CA ALA A 88 -15.07 -0.88 -15.33
C ALA A 88 -15.54 -0.31 -13.98
N TYR A 89 -16.81 -0.50 -13.70
CA TYR A 89 -17.49 -0.13 -12.45
C TYR A 89 -17.94 -1.41 -11.75
N LEU A 90 -17.46 -1.62 -10.54
CA LEU A 90 -17.78 -2.78 -9.71
C LEU A 90 -18.53 -2.32 -8.47
N TYR A 91 -19.62 -3.01 -8.15
CA TYR A 91 -20.49 -2.69 -7.01
C TYR A 91 -20.74 -3.93 -6.15
N GLY A 92 -20.76 -3.71 -4.84
CA GLY A 92 -21.06 -4.71 -3.82
C GLY A 92 -19.95 -5.74 -3.65
N GLY A 93 -19.17 -5.64 -2.57
CA GLY A 93 -18.13 -6.61 -2.23
C GLY A 93 -17.10 -6.85 -3.34
N SER A 94 -16.71 -5.77 -3.99
CA SER A 94 -15.78 -5.79 -5.14
C SER A 94 -14.39 -6.21 -4.73
N LYS A 95 -13.74 -7.03 -5.55
CA LYS A 95 -12.35 -7.47 -5.36
C LYS A 95 -11.56 -7.27 -6.65
N VAL A 96 -10.34 -6.80 -6.52
CA VAL A 96 -9.39 -6.63 -7.63
C VAL A 96 -8.06 -7.21 -7.20
N ASP A 97 -7.55 -8.17 -7.96
CA ASP A 97 -6.26 -8.82 -7.70
C ASP A 97 -5.30 -8.53 -8.85
N TYR A 98 -4.12 -8.05 -8.52
CA TYR A 98 -3.03 -7.76 -9.46
C TYR A 98 -1.68 -8.11 -8.84
N GLU A 99 -0.96 -9.06 -9.42
CA GLU A 99 0.30 -9.59 -8.90
C GLU A 99 0.17 -10.01 -7.42
N ASN A 100 0.89 -9.34 -6.52
CA ASN A 100 0.85 -9.54 -5.07
C ASN A 100 -0.05 -8.53 -4.33
N MET A 101 -0.85 -7.77 -5.08
CA MET A 101 -1.75 -6.73 -4.55
C MET A 101 -3.19 -7.22 -4.63
N LYS A 102 -3.93 -7.05 -3.53
CA LYS A 102 -5.36 -7.35 -3.43
C LYS A 102 -6.07 -6.12 -2.90
N LEU A 103 -7.14 -5.74 -3.56
CA LEU A 103 -8.00 -4.65 -3.16
C LEU A 103 -9.43 -5.18 -3.01
N ALA A 104 -10.01 -5.00 -1.83
CA ALA A 104 -11.41 -5.30 -1.57
C ALA A 104 -12.12 -4.03 -1.12
N SER A 105 -13.31 -3.75 -1.68
CA SER A 105 -14.12 -2.58 -1.31
C SER A 105 -15.56 -2.77 -1.76
N ASP A 106 -16.47 -1.97 -1.25
CA ASP A 106 -17.86 -1.99 -1.71
C ASP A 106 -18.00 -1.47 -3.14
N LYS A 107 -17.30 -0.38 -3.48
CA LYS A 107 -17.29 0.21 -4.83
C LYS A 107 -15.87 0.35 -5.36
N VAL A 108 -15.65 -0.13 -6.57
CA VAL A 108 -14.36 0.01 -7.26
C VAL A 108 -14.59 0.54 -8.68
N PHE A 109 -13.85 1.56 -9.05
CA PHE A 109 -13.78 2.12 -10.40
C PHE A 109 -12.39 1.84 -10.95
N MET A 110 -12.32 1.18 -12.09
CA MET A 110 -11.07 0.83 -12.72
C MET A 110 -11.06 1.32 -14.17
N ASN A 111 -10.14 2.22 -14.49
CA ASN A 111 -9.89 2.62 -15.87
C ASN A 111 -8.69 1.86 -16.40
N LEU A 112 -8.92 1.03 -17.40
CA LEU A 112 -7.90 0.11 -17.95
C LEU A 112 -6.85 0.86 -18.77
N ASP A 113 -7.21 1.93 -19.46
CA ASP A 113 -6.30 2.69 -20.30
C ASP A 113 -5.27 3.47 -19.49
N SER A 114 -5.71 4.11 -18.40
CA SER A 114 -4.84 4.85 -17.50
C SER A 114 -4.24 3.97 -16.40
N SER A 115 -4.64 2.69 -16.30
CA SER A 115 -4.25 1.75 -15.25
C SER A 115 -4.55 2.27 -13.82
N LEU A 116 -5.61 3.09 -13.69
CA LEU A 116 -6.01 3.73 -12.45
C LEU A 116 -7.19 3.00 -11.83
N VAL A 117 -7.05 2.64 -10.56
CA VAL A 117 -8.12 2.09 -9.73
C VAL A 117 -8.46 3.08 -8.62
N ARG A 118 -9.75 3.27 -8.38
CA ARG A 118 -10.28 4.00 -7.22
C ARG A 118 -11.24 3.09 -6.47
N ALA A 119 -11.12 3.07 -5.14
CA ALA A 119 -11.99 2.31 -4.27
C ALA A 119 -12.59 3.22 -3.20
N THR A 120 -13.86 2.99 -2.92
CA THR A 120 -14.60 3.73 -1.89
C THR A 120 -15.62 2.80 -1.23
N GLY A 121 -15.87 2.99 0.06
CA GLY A 121 -17.02 2.40 0.72
C GLY A 121 -18.33 3.11 0.36
N THR A 122 -19.44 2.55 0.78
CA THR A 122 -20.78 3.17 0.67
C THR A 122 -21.18 3.72 2.03
N PRO A 123 -21.70 4.97 2.11
CA PRO A 123 -22.25 5.49 3.35
C PRO A 123 -23.37 4.57 3.88
N ASP A 124 -23.26 4.12 5.12
CA ASP A 124 -24.23 3.28 5.80
C ASP A 124 -24.28 3.68 7.28
N SER A 125 -25.40 4.23 7.70
CA SER A 125 -25.60 4.69 9.09
C SER A 125 -25.72 3.57 10.10
N THR A 126 -25.82 2.32 9.68
CA THR A 126 -25.91 1.13 10.54
C THR A 126 -24.55 0.57 10.92
N GLU A 127 -23.50 0.92 10.18
CA GLU A 127 -22.12 0.45 10.43
C GLU A 127 -21.39 1.41 11.37
N GLU A 128 -20.56 0.86 12.24
CA GLU A 128 -19.67 1.63 13.11
C GLU A 128 -18.67 2.43 12.25
N GLY A 129 -18.75 3.77 12.32
CA GLY A 129 -17.99 4.68 11.45
C GLY A 129 -18.69 5.09 10.16
N GLY A 130 -19.99 4.78 9.97
CA GLY A 130 -20.85 5.36 8.93
C GLY A 130 -20.52 4.98 7.48
N ILE A 131 -19.61 4.02 7.25
CA ILE A 131 -19.18 3.60 5.92
C ILE A 131 -19.05 2.07 5.89
N LYS A 132 -19.85 1.42 5.05
CA LYS A 132 -19.80 0.00 4.78
C LYS A 132 -18.77 -0.31 3.68
N GLY A 133 -18.08 -1.45 3.83
CA GLY A 133 -17.17 -1.95 2.81
C GLY A 133 -16.01 -1.00 2.50
N LYS A 134 -15.40 -0.41 3.54
CA LYS A 134 -14.20 0.42 3.41
C LYS A 134 -13.11 -0.30 2.60
N PRO A 135 -12.36 0.41 1.74
CA PRO A 135 -11.26 -0.17 0.99
C PRO A 135 -10.23 -0.84 1.90
N LEU A 136 -9.98 -2.11 1.63
CA LEU A 136 -8.94 -2.93 2.22
C LEU A 136 -7.93 -3.27 1.13
N PHE A 137 -6.73 -2.75 1.26
CA PHE A 137 -5.63 -3.00 0.33
C PHE A 137 -4.55 -3.84 1.01
N THR A 138 -4.26 -4.99 0.43
CA THR A 138 -3.22 -5.89 0.91
C THR A 138 -2.11 -5.98 -0.11
N MET A 139 -0.87 -5.84 0.32
CA MET A 139 0.31 -5.99 -0.52
C MET A 139 1.39 -6.79 0.21
N GLY A 140 1.58 -8.04 -0.21
CA GLY A 140 2.46 -8.97 0.48
C GLY A 140 1.94 -9.30 1.88
N LYS A 141 2.60 -8.80 2.91
CA LYS A 141 2.21 -8.97 4.33
C LYS A 141 1.54 -7.73 4.93
N ASP A 142 1.58 -6.62 4.23
CA ASP A 142 1.07 -5.34 4.74
C ASP A 142 -0.40 -5.16 4.36
N GLU A 143 -1.20 -4.74 5.31
CA GLU A 143 -2.63 -4.48 5.18
C GLU A 143 -2.92 -3.01 5.49
N TYR A 144 -3.66 -2.36 4.61
CA TYR A 144 -4.04 -0.95 4.72
C TYR A 144 -5.55 -0.81 4.61
N LYS A 145 -6.19 -0.39 5.68
CA LYS A 145 -7.60 0.02 5.68
C LYS A 145 -7.69 1.51 5.39
N SER A 146 -8.70 1.93 4.65
CA SER A 146 -8.84 3.34 4.28
C SER A 146 -10.29 3.73 4.02
N ASP A 147 -10.60 5.02 4.05
CA ASP A 147 -11.92 5.52 3.66
C ASP A 147 -12.04 5.61 2.15
N THR A 148 -10.99 6.07 1.47
CA THR A 148 -10.89 6.10 0.01
C THR A 148 -9.47 5.83 -0.44
N MET A 149 -9.35 5.17 -1.57
CA MET A 149 -8.06 4.83 -2.17
C MET A 149 -8.08 5.11 -3.68
N ALA A 150 -6.97 5.60 -4.19
CA ALA A 150 -6.66 5.64 -5.60
C ALA A 150 -5.27 5.05 -5.82
N PHE A 151 -5.13 4.12 -6.74
CA PHE A 151 -3.87 3.46 -7.04
C PHE A 151 -3.67 3.31 -8.55
N ASN A 152 -2.47 3.56 -9.01
CA ASN A 152 -2.10 3.37 -10.42
C ASN A 152 -1.14 2.19 -10.54
N PHE A 153 -1.57 1.14 -11.22
CA PHE A 153 -0.81 -0.10 -11.39
C PHE A 153 0.49 0.08 -12.19
N LYS A 154 0.47 0.96 -13.18
CA LYS A 154 1.64 1.23 -14.03
C LYS A 154 2.73 1.99 -13.29
N SER A 155 2.38 3.07 -12.61
CA SER A 155 3.35 3.90 -11.88
C SER A 155 3.61 3.40 -10.46
N LYS A 156 2.82 2.45 -9.96
CA LYS A 156 2.83 1.92 -8.58
C LYS A 156 2.66 3.00 -7.50
N LYS A 157 2.08 4.14 -7.87
CA LYS A 157 1.77 5.26 -6.99
C LYS A 157 0.35 5.16 -6.48
N GLY A 158 0.14 5.57 -5.23
CA GLY A 158 -1.18 5.57 -4.59
C GLY A 158 -1.43 6.82 -3.78
N LEU A 159 -2.70 7.17 -3.65
CA LEU A 159 -3.23 8.17 -2.74
C LEU A 159 -4.30 7.51 -1.88
N ILE A 160 -4.19 7.65 -0.57
CA ILE A 160 -5.07 7.01 0.41
C ILE A 160 -5.56 8.11 1.35
N LYS A 161 -6.85 8.13 1.66
CA LYS A 161 -7.42 9.00 2.69
C LYS A 161 -7.97 8.16 3.82
N GLY A 162 -7.78 8.62 5.06
CA GLY A 162 -8.19 7.90 6.25
C GLY A 162 -7.47 6.55 6.37
N VAL A 163 -6.13 6.55 6.19
CA VAL A 163 -5.35 5.31 6.25
C VAL A 163 -5.21 4.84 7.69
N TYR A 164 -5.38 3.53 7.89
CA TYR A 164 -5.07 2.81 9.12
C TYR A 164 -4.32 1.53 8.78
N THR A 165 -3.19 1.30 9.44
CA THR A 165 -2.36 0.11 9.24
C THR A 165 -1.73 -0.33 10.55
N ALA A 166 -1.75 -1.64 10.80
CA ALA A 166 -1.00 -2.25 11.88
C ALA A 166 0.45 -2.46 11.44
N GLN A 167 1.40 -2.03 12.26
CA GLN A 167 2.83 -2.16 12.01
C GLN A 167 3.50 -2.76 13.24
N GLN A 168 3.84 -4.05 13.17
CA GLN A 168 4.51 -4.83 14.23
C GLN A 168 3.95 -4.61 15.64
N ASP A 169 4.44 -3.60 16.35
CA ASP A 169 4.12 -3.35 17.76
C ASP A 169 3.19 -2.14 17.96
N GLY A 170 2.57 -1.61 16.90
CA GLY A 170 1.69 -0.46 17.00
C GLY A 170 0.83 -0.23 15.77
N PHE A 171 0.00 0.78 15.87
CA PHE A 171 -0.97 1.17 14.85
C PHE A 171 -0.63 2.58 14.35
N LEU A 172 -0.61 2.72 13.05
CA LEU A 172 -0.37 4.00 12.39
C LEU A 172 -1.61 4.38 11.60
N SER A 173 -2.17 5.53 11.91
CA SER A 173 -3.24 6.14 11.14
C SER A 173 -2.80 7.48 10.55
N GLY A 174 -3.48 7.94 9.51
CA GLY A 174 -3.19 9.23 8.89
C GLY A 174 -4.35 9.73 8.06
N GLU A 175 -4.51 11.05 8.01
CA GLU A 175 -5.57 11.68 7.23
C GLU A 175 -5.36 11.48 5.74
N VAL A 176 -4.14 11.72 5.27
CA VAL A 176 -3.75 11.53 3.86
C VAL A 176 -2.43 10.80 3.79
N GLY A 177 -2.41 9.71 3.03
CA GLY A 177 -1.23 8.94 2.71
C GLY A 177 -0.95 8.94 1.21
N LYS A 178 0.28 9.23 0.81
CA LYS A 178 0.75 9.14 -0.58
C LYS A 178 1.84 8.08 -0.68
N ARG A 179 1.60 7.05 -1.46
CA ARG A 179 2.58 6.01 -1.76
C ARG A 179 3.34 6.36 -3.03
N ASP A 180 4.65 6.27 -2.97
CA ASP A 180 5.53 6.42 -4.12
C ASP A 180 5.76 5.07 -4.84
N SER A 181 6.33 5.12 -6.04
CA SER A 181 6.70 3.95 -6.86
C SER A 181 7.69 3.01 -6.15
N THR A 182 8.52 3.53 -5.25
CA THR A 182 9.48 2.77 -4.43
C THR A 182 8.84 2.06 -3.23
N GLY A 183 7.53 2.26 -2.98
CA GLY A 183 6.82 1.71 -1.82
C GLY A 183 6.85 2.58 -0.58
N VAL A 184 7.58 3.68 -0.59
CA VAL A 184 7.62 4.64 0.52
C VAL A 184 6.27 5.35 0.64
N ILE A 185 5.75 5.47 1.86
CA ILE A 185 4.48 6.14 2.15
C ILE A 185 4.76 7.44 2.89
N TYR A 186 4.22 8.53 2.39
CA TYR A 186 4.25 9.84 3.03
C TYR A 186 2.88 10.07 3.65
N LEU A 187 2.85 10.26 4.96
CA LEU A 187 1.64 10.54 5.74
C LEU A 187 1.61 12.01 6.15
N GLN A 188 0.42 12.56 6.15
CA GLN A 188 0.10 13.87 6.70
C GLN A 188 -0.93 13.70 7.82
N HIS A 189 -0.75 14.42 8.93
CA HIS A 189 -1.56 14.33 10.13
C HIS A 189 -1.69 12.87 10.62
N GLY A 190 -0.53 12.24 10.85
CA GLY A 190 -0.46 10.87 11.32
C GLY A 190 -0.70 10.77 12.82
N ARG A 191 -1.15 9.61 13.30
CA ARG A 191 -1.21 9.21 14.70
C ARG A 191 -0.56 7.85 14.85
N TYR A 192 0.33 7.72 15.81
CA TYR A 192 0.94 6.45 16.17
C TYR A 192 0.57 6.07 17.59
N THR A 193 0.07 4.88 17.79
CA THR A 193 -0.32 4.35 19.10
C THR A 193 0.02 2.86 19.19
N THR A 194 0.15 2.35 20.40
CA THR A 194 0.24 0.90 20.67
C THR A 194 -1.11 0.32 21.13
N CYS A 195 -2.15 1.12 21.19
CA CYS A 195 -3.50 0.71 21.55
C CYS A 195 -4.25 0.23 20.28
N ASP A 196 -4.86 -0.95 20.36
CA ASP A 196 -5.70 -1.52 19.29
C ASP A 196 -7.14 -1.02 19.38
N ASP A 197 -7.32 0.29 19.47
CA ASP A 197 -8.62 0.93 19.51
C ASP A 197 -8.71 1.98 18.39
N PRO A 198 -9.83 2.07 17.65
CA PRO A 198 -10.05 3.13 16.67
C PRO A 198 -9.99 4.54 17.28
N HIS A 199 -10.30 4.67 18.58
CA HIS A 199 -10.20 5.89 19.37
C HIS A 199 -9.23 5.70 20.55
N PRO A 200 -7.92 5.66 20.28
CA PRO A 200 -6.93 5.35 21.31
C PRO A 200 -6.86 6.43 22.38
N ASP A 201 -6.79 6.02 23.67
CA ASP A 201 -6.65 6.93 24.81
C ASP A 201 -5.34 7.74 24.76
N PHE A 202 -4.34 7.24 24.09
CA PHE A 202 -3.06 7.93 23.90
C PHE A 202 -2.49 7.69 22.53
N TYR A 203 -1.87 8.70 21.98
CA TYR A 203 -1.17 8.60 20.69
C TYR A 203 -0.11 9.70 20.52
N ILE A 204 0.86 9.44 19.68
CA ILE A 204 1.80 10.45 19.21
C ILE A 204 1.22 11.07 17.94
N ALA A 205 0.87 12.34 17.99
CA ALA A 205 0.43 13.09 16.83
C ALA A 205 1.64 13.50 15.99
N LEU A 206 1.63 13.13 14.73
CA LEU A 206 2.70 13.35 13.77
C LEU A 206 2.24 14.35 12.72
N SER A 207 2.90 15.49 12.58
CA SER A 207 2.55 16.46 11.55
C SER A 207 2.77 15.86 10.15
N ARG A 208 3.91 15.22 9.95
CA ARG A 208 4.29 14.53 8.72
C ARG A 208 5.12 13.30 9.07
N ALA A 209 4.91 12.21 8.35
CA ALA A 209 5.72 11.02 8.50
C ALA A 209 6.08 10.43 7.14
N LYS A 210 7.26 9.82 7.07
CA LYS A 210 7.74 9.01 5.96
C LYS A 210 7.90 7.60 6.44
N VAL A 211 7.04 6.72 5.98
CA VAL A 211 7.04 5.30 6.34
C VAL A 211 7.78 4.52 5.27
N ARG A 212 8.81 3.79 5.68
CA ARG A 212 9.50 2.81 4.85
C ARG A 212 9.10 1.41 5.33
N PRO A 213 8.17 0.72 4.65
CA PRO A 213 7.66 -0.57 5.11
C PRO A 213 8.78 -1.55 5.41
N GLY A 214 8.70 -2.23 6.57
CA GLY A 214 9.71 -3.19 7.03
C GLY A 214 11.05 -2.60 7.47
N LYS A 215 11.21 -1.27 7.47
CA LYS A 215 12.45 -0.59 7.92
C LYS A 215 12.20 0.35 9.09
N ASP A 216 11.54 1.47 8.85
CA ASP A 216 11.34 2.52 9.85
C ASP A 216 10.25 3.52 9.45
N VAL A 217 9.85 4.31 10.44
CA VAL A 217 9.08 5.55 10.25
C VAL A 217 9.96 6.72 10.69
N VAL A 218 10.18 7.66 9.79
CA VAL A 218 10.80 8.94 10.10
C VAL A 218 9.71 10.01 10.13
N PHE A 219 9.64 10.78 11.19
CA PHE A 219 8.59 11.77 11.36
C PHE A 219 9.16 13.16 11.69
N GLY A 220 8.42 14.19 11.29
CA GLY A 220 8.67 15.59 11.62
C GLY A 220 8.15 15.95 13.01
N PRO A 221 7.74 17.20 13.25
CA PRO A 221 7.24 17.61 14.55
C PRO A 221 6.12 16.71 15.04
N ALA A 222 6.28 16.21 16.26
CA ALA A 222 5.35 15.30 16.92
C ALA A 222 5.13 15.74 18.36
N TYR A 223 3.95 15.43 18.90
CA TYR A 223 3.61 15.68 20.29
C TYR A 223 2.72 14.54 20.84
N LEU A 224 2.80 14.32 22.13
CA LEU A 224 2.01 13.30 22.81
C LEU A 224 0.63 13.84 23.14
N VAL A 225 -0.40 13.06 22.87
CA VAL A 225 -1.78 13.30 23.25
C VAL A 225 -2.23 12.16 24.15
N VAL A 226 -2.88 12.50 25.26
CA VAL A 226 -3.44 11.53 26.22
C VAL A 226 -4.84 12.00 26.57
N ALA A 227 -5.83 11.12 26.44
CA ALA A 227 -7.25 11.42 26.64
C ALA A 227 -7.69 12.69 25.89
N ASP A 228 -7.28 12.81 24.61
CA ASP A 228 -7.50 13.96 23.73
C ASP A 228 -6.89 15.29 24.19
N ILE A 229 -6.08 15.27 25.25
CA ILE A 229 -5.37 16.46 25.74
C ILE A 229 -3.93 16.45 25.20
N PRO A 230 -3.53 17.45 24.39
CA PRO A 230 -2.16 17.56 23.95
C PRO A 230 -1.23 17.93 25.10
N LEU A 231 -0.23 17.13 25.36
CA LEU A 231 0.78 17.40 26.37
C LEU A 231 1.89 18.32 25.82
N PRO A 232 2.54 19.14 26.65
CA PRO A 232 3.63 20.01 26.25
C PRO A 232 4.94 19.26 25.99
N LEU A 233 4.84 18.02 25.57
CA LEU A 233 5.97 17.16 25.20
C LEU A 233 6.02 17.07 23.68
N ALA A 234 6.84 17.90 23.06
CA ALA A 234 7.00 17.94 21.63
C ALA A 234 8.43 17.55 21.22
N ILE A 235 8.53 16.77 20.16
CA ILE A 235 9.78 16.34 19.56
C ILE A 235 9.85 16.94 18.15
N PRO A 236 10.93 17.68 17.78
CA PRO A 236 11.01 18.33 16.49
C PRO A 236 11.11 17.34 15.32
N TYR A 237 11.77 16.20 15.52
CA TYR A 237 11.82 15.07 14.60
C TYR A 237 12.25 13.80 15.34
N GLY A 238 11.90 12.64 14.77
CA GLY A 238 12.29 11.34 15.32
C GLY A 238 12.12 10.23 14.31
N PHE A 239 12.44 9.01 14.76
CA PHE A 239 12.23 7.82 13.95
C PHE A 239 11.86 6.63 14.84
N PHE A 240 11.05 5.72 14.29
CA PHE A 240 10.74 4.41 14.89
C PHE A 240 11.27 3.32 13.95
N PRO A 241 12.22 2.50 14.36
CA PRO A 241 12.64 1.36 13.56
C PRO A 241 11.63 0.20 13.67
N PHE A 242 11.29 -0.45 12.56
CA PHE A 242 10.47 -1.66 12.52
C PHE A 242 11.31 -2.95 12.63
N SER A 243 12.53 -2.86 13.06
CA SER A 243 13.44 -4.00 13.14
C SER A 243 13.19 -4.79 14.41
N LYS A 244 12.98 -6.10 14.31
CA LYS A 244 13.01 -7.04 15.45
C LYS A 244 14.41 -7.32 15.98
N LYS A 245 15.46 -6.84 15.30
CA LYS A 245 16.85 -6.91 15.75
C LYS A 245 17.14 -5.73 16.66
N TYR A 246 18.19 -5.87 17.46
CA TYR A 246 18.72 -4.80 18.30
C TYR A 246 18.82 -3.50 17.51
N SER A 247 18.07 -2.49 17.92
CA SER A 247 18.10 -1.17 17.30
C SER A 247 18.48 -0.11 18.32
N SER A 248 19.24 0.86 17.86
CA SER A 248 19.58 2.03 18.69
C SER A 248 18.32 2.83 18.99
N GLY A 249 18.23 3.39 20.20
CA GLY A 249 17.06 4.15 20.60
C GLY A 249 17.22 4.87 21.92
N PHE A 250 16.29 5.76 22.22
CA PHE A 250 16.21 6.46 23.50
C PHE A 250 15.72 5.52 24.60
N ILE A 251 16.36 5.61 25.76
CA ILE A 251 15.94 5.00 27.01
C ILE A 251 15.22 6.10 27.81
N MET A 252 13.91 5.91 28.04
CA MET A 252 13.13 6.87 28.81
C MET A 252 13.60 6.90 30.26
N PRO A 253 13.79 8.09 30.85
CA PRO A 253 14.21 8.19 32.24
C PRO A 253 13.09 7.78 33.19
N ASN A 254 13.47 7.18 34.29
CA ASN A 254 12.63 7.03 35.46
C ASN A 254 12.58 8.37 36.19
N TYR A 255 11.40 8.74 36.65
CA TYR A 255 11.21 9.97 37.42
C TYR A 255 10.60 9.65 38.79
N GLY A 256 10.91 10.49 39.75
CA GLY A 256 10.38 10.34 41.11
C GLY A 256 10.93 11.45 41.98
N ASP A 257 10.70 11.32 43.30
CA ASP A 257 11.22 12.20 44.31
C ASP A 257 11.89 11.43 45.45
N GLU A 258 12.95 12.00 45.95
CA GLU A 258 13.68 11.51 47.14
C GLU A 258 13.76 12.60 48.20
N SER A 259 13.48 12.27 49.45
CA SER A 259 13.45 13.26 50.54
C SER A 259 14.75 14.06 50.65
N ASN A 260 15.91 13.45 50.34
CA ASN A 260 17.22 14.07 50.49
C ASN A 260 17.69 14.83 49.23
N ARG A 261 17.30 14.37 48.02
CA ARG A 261 17.80 14.90 46.73
C ARG A 261 16.73 15.60 45.89
N GLY A 262 15.50 15.57 46.35
CA GLY A 262 14.35 16.17 45.61
C GLY A 262 13.94 15.33 44.41
N PHE A 263 13.33 15.99 43.42
CA PHE A 263 12.93 15.28 42.20
C PHE A 263 14.12 14.81 41.39
N TYR A 264 14.00 13.64 40.79
CA TYR A 264 15.03 13.05 39.96
C TYR A 264 14.48 12.59 38.60
N LEU A 265 15.36 12.65 37.61
CA LEU A 265 15.28 11.89 36.37
C LEU A 265 16.52 10.97 36.34
N ARG A 266 16.29 9.66 36.29
CA ARG A 266 17.36 8.66 36.41
C ARG A 266 17.24 7.62 35.32
N ASP A 267 18.40 7.06 34.91
CA ASP A 267 18.49 5.97 33.93
C ASP A 267 17.95 6.35 32.52
N GLY A 268 17.81 7.64 32.23
CA GLY A 268 17.49 8.14 30.89
C GLY A 268 18.73 8.24 30.02
N GLY A 269 18.61 7.94 28.73
CA GLY A 269 19.77 8.03 27.86
C GLY A 269 19.56 7.48 26.47
N TYR A 270 20.62 6.93 25.93
CA TYR A 270 20.60 6.37 24.59
C TYR A 270 21.31 5.03 24.51
N TYR A 271 20.66 4.07 23.86
CA TYR A 271 21.20 2.75 23.55
C TYR A 271 21.71 2.75 22.11
N PHE A 272 22.98 2.41 21.94
CA PHE A 272 23.63 2.24 20.64
C PHE A 272 23.78 0.74 20.36
N ALA A 273 23.05 0.23 19.38
CA ALA A 273 23.27 -1.08 18.80
C ALA A 273 24.33 -0.98 17.71
N ILE A 274 25.59 -1.18 18.04
CA ILE A 274 26.73 -0.99 17.12
C ILE A 274 26.84 -2.18 16.17
N SER A 275 26.66 -3.40 16.71
CA SER A 275 26.67 -4.64 15.92
C SER A 275 25.83 -5.72 16.60
N ASP A 276 25.64 -6.87 15.94
CA ASP A 276 24.93 -8.02 16.53
C ASP A 276 25.60 -8.57 17.81
N LYS A 277 26.85 -8.19 18.09
CA LYS A 277 27.65 -8.66 19.22
C LYS A 277 28.11 -7.56 20.16
N TRP A 278 27.88 -6.29 19.83
CA TRP A 278 28.39 -5.17 20.62
C TRP A 278 27.36 -4.06 20.72
N ASP A 279 27.07 -3.67 21.96
CA ASP A 279 26.21 -2.56 22.29
C ASP A 279 26.87 -1.56 23.26
N LEU A 280 26.30 -0.36 23.32
CA LEU A 280 26.70 0.67 24.25
C LEU A 280 25.46 1.40 24.78
N LYS A 281 25.32 1.48 26.08
CA LYS A 281 24.30 2.31 26.77
C LYS A 281 24.97 3.51 27.39
N LEU A 282 24.47 4.71 27.07
CA LEU A 282 24.83 5.95 27.79
C LEU A 282 23.61 6.39 28.57
N LEU A 283 23.71 6.43 29.89
CA LEU A 283 22.63 6.80 30.78
C LEU A 283 23.02 8.02 31.62
N GLY A 284 22.07 8.93 31.78
CA GLY A 284 22.20 10.13 32.61
C GLY A 284 21.26 10.11 33.80
N GLU A 285 21.65 10.78 34.84
CA GLU A 285 20.80 11.04 36.00
C GLU A 285 20.98 12.50 36.45
N ILE A 286 19.91 13.11 36.91
CA ILE A 286 19.90 14.46 37.44
C ILE A 286 18.93 14.57 38.62
N TYR A 287 19.35 15.31 39.64
CA TYR A 287 18.55 15.55 40.83
C TYR A 287 18.40 17.06 41.06
N THR A 288 17.25 17.52 41.54
CA THR A 288 17.00 18.96 41.76
C THR A 288 17.83 19.55 42.89
N LYS A 289 18.18 18.75 43.88
CA LYS A 289 18.99 19.15 45.04
C LYS A 289 20.26 18.27 45.20
N GLY A 290 20.78 17.77 44.08
CA GLY A 290 21.86 16.81 44.13
C GLY A 290 22.80 16.89 42.93
N PRO A 291 23.78 16.00 42.88
CA PRO A 291 24.70 15.87 41.77
C PRO A 291 23.96 15.34 40.53
N TRP A 292 24.56 15.51 39.37
CA TRP A 292 24.23 14.79 38.15
C TRP A 292 25.23 13.64 37.95
N GLY A 293 24.83 12.64 37.26
CA GLY A 293 25.63 11.49 36.89
C GLY A 293 25.52 11.09 35.43
N LEU A 294 26.58 10.55 34.88
CA LEU A 294 26.62 9.92 33.58
C LEU A 294 27.24 8.54 33.73
N SER A 295 26.56 7.52 33.20
CA SER A 295 27.05 6.16 33.17
C SER A 295 27.09 5.59 31.77
N ALA A 296 28.08 4.73 31.51
CA ALA A 296 28.23 4.02 30.25
C ALA A 296 28.36 2.52 30.54
N ALA A 297 27.57 1.71 29.85
CA ALA A 297 27.65 0.26 29.93
C ALA A 297 27.75 -0.31 28.51
N SER A 298 28.66 -1.22 28.30
CA SER A 298 28.89 -1.90 27.03
C SER A 298 28.88 -3.40 27.23
N ASN A 299 28.21 -4.13 26.36
CA ASN A 299 28.22 -5.58 26.31
C ASN A 299 28.82 -6.03 24.96
N TYR A 300 29.61 -7.13 25.08
CA TYR A 300 30.26 -7.76 23.93
C TYR A 300 30.00 -9.26 23.91
#